data_006d455ec0374ff73c217a9858acda24
#
_entry.id   006d455ec0374ff73c217a9858acda24
#
_cell.length_a   1.000
_cell.length_b   1.000
_cell.length_c   1.000
_cell.angle_alpha   90.00
_cell.angle_beta   90.00
_cell.angle_gamma   90.00
#
_symmetry.space_group_name_H-M   'P 1'
#
loop_
_entity.id
_entity.type
_entity.pdbx_description
1 polymer ?
#
loop_
_entity_poly.entity_id
_entity_poly.type
_entity_poly.pdbx_seq_one_letter_code
_entity_poly.pdbx_strand_id
1 'polypeptide(L)'
;MFEKLGKFIVKRSKVVLLTFIITTIIAGAVGSLSFGRLDSGGYSDLNSDSAKAAKYVVDVFGAEEPVAVMVVDSASSTVNDPAVASTATEIEKKIQDHKGVSKTYSYWSTGGSPTMKSKDGKAGFILVYSDLDAFDWDALGSLGASLQEEFDGKYKNVHIYASGAGVITYAINHKIEKDLILAESIAIPLTFLLLVFVFGALVASATPLFVGVTAILGSFFIIYLLTLFTNVSVFALNLITGLGLGLGIDYALLMVNRFREELHNGHSVEESVVTTVATAGKTVFYSGLTVF
;
A
#
# COMPACT_ATOMS: atom_id res chain seq x y z
N MET A 1 -7.43 -8.53 -38.48
CA MET A 1 -7.02 -7.39 -37.62
C MET A 1 -5.59 -7.58 -37.12
N PHE A 2 -5.26 -8.65 -36.43
CA PHE A 2 -3.94 -8.90 -35.81
C PHE A 2 -2.79 -9.03 -36.82
N GLU A 3 -2.99 -9.67 -37.97
CA GLU A 3 -1.98 -9.75 -39.05
C GLU A 3 -1.62 -8.36 -39.59
N LYS A 4 -2.61 -7.47 -39.79
CA LYS A 4 -2.38 -6.09 -40.21
C LYS A 4 -1.58 -5.31 -39.14
N LEU A 5 -1.87 -5.57 -37.86
CA LEU A 5 -1.12 -5.02 -36.74
C LEU A 5 0.34 -5.49 -36.75
N GLY A 6 0.57 -6.79 -36.94
CA GLY A 6 1.92 -7.36 -37.06
C GLY A 6 2.72 -6.71 -38.20
N LYS A 7 2.13 -6.61 -39.39
CA LYS A 7 2.75 -5.92 -40.55
C LYS A 7 3.05 -4.43 -40.27
N PHE A 8 2.17 -3.74 -39.53
CA PHE A 8 2.41 -2.35 -39.10
C PHE A 8 3.60 -2.24 -38.16
N ILE A 9 3.66 -3.14 -37.14
CA ILE A 9 4.75 -3.20 -36.16
C ILE A 9 6.09 -3.39 -36.87
N VAL A 10 6.18 -4.35 -37.77
CA VAL A 10 7.40 -4.61 -38.54
C VAL A 10 7.80 -3.39 -39.38
N LYS A 11 6.86 -2.82 -40.15
CA LYS A 11 7.11 -1.65 -40.99
C LYS A 11 7.55 -0.39 -40.22
N ARG A 12 7.10 -0.24 -39.00
CA ARG A 12 7.31 0.96 -38.15
C ARG A 12 7.97 0.63 -36.82
N SER A 13 8.81 -0.41 -36.76
CA SER A 13 9.35 -0.98 -35.50
C SER A 13 10.00 0.07 -34.57
N LYS A 14 10.82 0.98 -35.14
CA LYS A 14 11.48 2.06 -34.37
C LYS A 14 10.47 3.03 -33.77
N VAL A 15 9.43 3.40 -34.53
CA VAL A 15 8.38 4.33 -34.07
C VAL A 15 7.54 3.63 -32.96
N VAL A 16 7.15 2.39 -33.18
CA VAL A 16 6.40 1.60 -32.19
C VAL A 16 7.18 1.46 -30.90
N LEU A 17 8.47 1.11 -30.98
CA LEU A 17 9.34 1.00 -29.82
C LEU A 17 9.49 2.33 -29.08
N LEU A 18 9.74 3.41 -29.81
CA LEU A 18 9.90 4.75 -29.22
C LEU A 18 8.59 5.19 -28.53
N THR A 19 7.44 5.03 -29.20
CA THR A 19 6.12 5.35 -28.62
C THR A 19 5.88 4.52 -27.35
N PHE A 20 6.18 3.22 -27.39
CA PHE A 20 6.03 2.34 -26.24
C PHE A 20 6.89 2.81 -25.05
N ILE A 21 8.17 3.14 -25.28
CA ILE A 21 9.06 3.63 -24.21
C ILE A 21 8.54 4.96 -23.63
N ILE A 22 8.16 5.90 -24.50
CA ILE A 22 7.63 7.20 -24.06
C ILE A 22 6.35 7.02 -23.23
N THR A 23 5.41 6.22 -23.72
CA THR A 23 4.15 5.97 -22.97
C THR A 23 4.41 5.26 -21.65
N THR A 24 5.36 4.33 -21.57
CA THR A 24 5.75 3.67 -20.32
C THR A 24 6.36 4.66 -19.32
N ILE A 25 7.25 5.55 -19.78
CA ILE A 25 7.84 6.59 -18.93
C ILE A 25 6.75 7.54 -18.40
N ILE A 26 5.85 8.00 -19.27
CA ILE A 26 4.73 8.87 -18.88
C ILE A 26 3.82 8.13 -17.88
N ALA A 27 3.48 6.87 -18.17
CA ALA A 27 2.66 6.05 -17.28
C ALA A 27 3.31 5.88 -15.91
N GLY A 28 4.62 5.65 -15.85
CA GLY A 28 5.35 5.55 -14.59
C GLY A 28 5.40 6.89 -13.83
N ALA A 29 5.72 7.98 -14.52
CA ALA A 29 5.83 9.31 -13.92
C ALA A 29 4.48 9.82 -13.38
N VAL A 30 3.40 9.67 -14.17
CA VAL A 30 2.05 10.08 -13.73
C VAL A 30 1.47 9.07 -12.75
N GLY A 31 1.69 7.77 -12.98
CA GLY A 31 1.22 6.71 -12.11
C GLY A 31 1.80 6.79 -10.70
N SER A 32 3.04 7.28 -10.54
CA SER A 32 3.63 7.48 -9.20
C SER A 32 2.87 8.50 -8.35
N LEU A 33 2.10 9.40 -8.95
CA LEU A 33 1.26 10.33 -8.22
C LEU A 33 0.04 9.66 -7.54
N SER A 34 -0.27 8.41 -7.91
CA SER A 34 -1.34 7.64 -7.27
C SER A 34 -1.05 7.35 -5.80
N PHE A 35 0.22 7.13 -5.42
CA PHE A 35 0.61 6.80 -4.04
C PHE A 35 0.16 7.85 -3.01
N GLY A 36 0.14 9.13 -3.37
CA GLY A 36 -0.36 10.20 -2.50
C GLY A 36 -1.87 10.43 -2.55
N ARG A 37 -2.62 9.57 -3.26
CA ARG A 37 -4.07 9.69 -3.47
C ARG A 37 -4.85 8.42 -3.11
N LEU A 38 -4.15 7.36 -2.79
CA LEU A 38 -4.77 6.12 -2.33
C LEU A 38 -5.29 6.30 -0.92
N ASP A 39 -6.49 5.84 -0.69
CA ASP A 39 -7.13 5.87 0.61
C ASP A 39 -6.54 4.75 1.49
N SER A 40 -5.95 5.12 2.61
CA SER A 40 -5.43 4.19 3.63
C SER A 40 -6.55 3.47 4.39
N GLY A 41 -7.79 3.96 4.29
CA GLY A 41 -9.00 3.29 4.76
C GLY A 41 -9.40 2.13 3.86
N GLY A 42 -10.66 2.10 3.50
CA GLY A 42 -11.21 1.02 2.67
C GLY A 42 -11.65 -0.20 3.49
N TYR A 43 -11.56 -0.11 4.82
CA TYR A 43 -12.13 -1.09 5.74
C TYR A 43 -13.62 -0.87 5.99
N SER A 44 -14.14 0.31 5.67
CA SER A 44 -15.52 0.70 5.96
C SER A 44 -16.16 1.32 4.72
N ASP A 45 -17.27 0.76 4.27
CA ASP A 45 -18.17 1.45 3.36
C ASP A 45 -18.96 2.51 4.13
N LEU A 46 -18.66 3.80 3.85
CA LEU A 46 -19.34 4.94 4.49
C LEU A 46 -20.86 4.96 4.25
N ASN A 47 -21.35 4.24 3.24
CA ASN A 47 -22.78 4.09 2.95
C ASN A 47 -23.40 2.90 3.67
N SER A 48 -22.62 2.07 4.34
CA SER A 48 -23.12 0.93 5.11
C SER A 48 -23.94 1.38 6.31
N ASP A 49 -24.87 0.54 6.76
CA ASP A 49 -25.69 0.84 7.94
C ASP A 49 -24.84 0.92 9.22
N SER A 50 -23.76 0.16 9.29
CA SER A 50 -22.80 0.23 10.41
C SER A 50 -22.06 1.58 10.47
N ALA A 51 -21.61 2.10 9.32
CA ALA A 51 -20.95 3.41 9.26
C ALA A 51 -21.92 4.54 9.61
N LYS A 52 -23.17 4.47 9.09
CA LYS A 52 -24.24 5.41 9.45
C LYS A 52 -24.57 5.39 10.95
N ALA A 53 -24.62 4.19 11.54
CA ALA A 53 -24.86 4.03 12.97
C ALA A 53 -23.69 4.59 13.81
N ALA A 54 -22.44 4.33 13.41
CA ALA A 54 -21.27 4.89 14.05
C ALA A 54 -21.30 6.43 14.00
N LYS A 55 -21.56 7.00 12.81
CA LYS A 55 -21.71 8.44 12.65
C LYS A 55 -22.83 9.02 13.52
N TYR A 56 -23.97 8.35 13.59
CA TYR A 56 -25.08 8.77 14.44
C TYR A 56 -24.69 8.79 15.92
N VAL A 57 -23.93 7.80 16.39
CA VAL A 57 -23.42 7.75 17.76
C VAL A 57 -22.48 8.92 18.04
N VAL A 58 -21.59 9.26 17.12
CA VAL A 58 -20.72 10.43 17.25
C VAL A 58 -21.54 11.72 17.25
N ASP A 59 -22.42 11.92 16.26
CA ASP A 59 -23.15 13.17 16.05
C ASP A 59 -24.16 13.45 17.18
N VAL A 60 -24.83 12.41 17.72
CA VAL A 60 -25.92 12.57 18.69
C VAL A 60 -25.45 12.42 20.12
N PHE A 61 -24.53 11.50 20.39
CA PHE A 61 -24.07 11.22 21.76
C PHE A 61 -22.71 11.83 22.07
N GLY A 62 -22.02 12.44 21.09
CA GLY A 62 -20.69 12.99 21.27
C GLY A 62 -19.66 11.90 21.65
N ALA A 63 -19.93 10.64 21.30
CA ALA A 63 -19.04 9.53 21.59
C ALA A 63 -17.86 9.57 20.61
N GLU A 64 -16.74 10.09 21.06
CA GLU A 64 -15.50 10.14 20.30
C GLU A 64 -14.65 8.90 20.64
N GLU A 65 -14.00 8.35 19.60
CA GLU A 65 -13.00 7.31 19.78
C GLU A 65 -11.61 7.92 19.94
N PRO A 66 -10.76 7.43 20.84
CA PRO A 66 -9.40 7.91 20.98
C PRO A 66 -8.58 7.55 19.73
N VAL A 67 -7.91 8.52 19.13
CA VAL A 67 -6.98 8.31 18.00
C VAL A 67 -5.76 7.52 18.43
N ALA A 68 -5.31 7.69 19.67
CA ALA A 68 -4.22 6.93 20.26
C ALA A 68 -4.48 6.60 21.73
N VAL A 69 -3.89 5.52 22.18
CA VAL A 69 -3.86 5.08 23.57
C VAL A 69 -2.40 4.88 23.96
N MET A 70 -1.92 5.70 24.90
CA MET A 70 -0.57 5.58 25.44
C MET A 70 -0.62 4.77 26.74
N VAL A 71 0.02 3.63 26.74
CA VAL A 71 0.21 2.81 27.94
C VAL A 71 1.48 3.25 28.62
N VAL A 72 1.37 3.82 29.82
CA VAL A 72 2.51 4.22 30.65
C VAL A 72 2.80 3.12 31.64
N ASP A 73 3.85 2.34 31.41
CA ASP A 73 4.29 1.20 32.24
C ASP A 73 5.44 1.61 33.15
N SER A 74 5.27 1.40 34.45
CA SER A 74 6.29 1.70 35.47
C SER A 74 7.31 0.57 35.67
N ALA A 75 7.11 -0.58 35.02
CA ALA A 75 7.95 -1.79 35.12
C ALA A 75 8.16 -2.32 36.55
N SER A 76 8.60 -1.52 37.49
CA SER A 76 8.99 -1.92 38.85
C SER A 76 8.18 -1.30 39.98
N SER A 77 7.38 -0.25 39.66
CA SER A 77 6.55 0.49 40.65
C SER A 77 5.06 0.32 40.34
N THR A 78 4.23 1.13 40.97
CA THR A 78 2.79 1.21 40.68
C THR A 78 2.45 2.58 40.08
N VAL A 79 1.29 2.66 39.44
CA VAL A 79 0.77 3.93 38.90
C VAL A 79 0.55 5.02 39.96
N ASN A 80 0.44 4.59 41.26
CA ASN A 80 0.28 5.51 42.37
C ASN A 80 1.61 5.99 42.96
N ASP A 81 2.73 5.48 42.51
CA ASP A 81 4.05 6.01 42.92
C ASP A 81 4.16 7.48 42.53
N PRO A 82 4.53 8.39 43.47
CA PRO A 82 4.60 9.81 43.16
C PRO A 82 5.53 10.17 42.00
N ALA A 83 6.63 9.42 41.82
CA ALA A 83 7.56 9.62 40.71
C ALA A 83 6.95 9.19 39.38
N VAL A 84 6.17 8.08 39.36
CA VAL A 84 5.45 7.63 38.17
C VAL A 84 4.33 8.59 37.83
N ALA A 85 3.53 9.00 38.82
CA ALA A 85 2.42 9.94 38.61
C ALA A 85 2.92 11.30 38.08
N SER A 86 4.00 11.83 38.64
CA SER A 86 4.61 13.09 38.18
C SER A 86 5.09 12.97 36.72
N THR A 87 5.76 11.86 36.38
CA THR A 87 6.25 11.61 34.99
C THR A 87 5.09 11.45 34.02
N ALA A 88 4.05 10.69 34.40
CA ALA A 88 2.88 10.47 33.55
C ALA A 88 2.10 11.76 33.28
N THR A 89 1.95 12.62 34.30
CA THR A 89 1.31 13.95 34.15
C THR A 89 2.12 14.87 33.22
N GLU A 90 3.46 14.82 33.32
CA GLU A 90 4.32 15.58 32.40
C GLU A 90 4.15 15.09 30.94
N ILE A 91 4.09 13.77 30.75
CA ILE A 91 3.87 13.16 29.44
C ILE A 91 2.48 13.53 28.90
N GLU A 92 1.44 13.39 29.71
CA GLU A 92 0.07 13.78 29.33
C GLU A 92 0.00 15.22 28.86
N LYS A 93 0.68 16.14 29.55
CA LYS A 93 0.74 17.53 29.15
C LYS A 93 1.45 17.73 27.81
N LYS A 94 2.56 17.04 27.58
CA LYS A 94 3.26 17.09 26.27
C LYS A 94 2.41 16.55 25.14
N ILE A 95 1.68 15.47 25.39
CA ILE A 95 0.74 14.90 24.42
C ILE A 95 -0.41 15.87 24.14
N GLN A 96 -0.94 16.51 25.19
CA GLN A 96 -2.01 17.52 25.05
C GLN A 96 -1.55 18.74 24.22
N ASP A 97 -0.29 19.13 24.35
CA ASP A 97 0.30 20.26 23.61
C ASP A 97 0.72 19.86 22.18
N HIS A 98 0.64 18.55 21.81
CA HIS A 98 1.00 18.07 20.49
C HIS A 98 -0.02 18.50 19.44
N LYS A 99 0.47 18.92 18.27
CA LYS A 99 -0.38 19.39 17.16
C LYS A 99 -1.32 18.28 16.68
N GLY A 100 -2.62 18.58 16.62
CA GLY A 100 -3.66 17.65 16.20
C GLY A 100 -4.33 16.90 17.35
N VAL A 101 -3.86 17.06 18.58
CA VAL A 101 -4.52 16.57 19.79
C VAL A 101 -5.51 17.60 20.28
N SER A 102 -6.78 17.22 20.48
CA SER A 102 -7.82 18.09 21.01
C SER A 102 -7.93 17.99 22.53
N LYS A 103 -7.87 16.77 23.06
CA LYS A 103 -7.97 16.50 24.51
C LYS A 103 -7.31 15.18 24.87
N THR A 104 -6.95 15.06 26.14
CA THR A 104 -6.45 13.82 26.74
C THR A 104 -7.19 13.49 28.02
N TYR A 105 -7.29 12.19 28.32
CA TYR A 105 -7.76 11.69 29.61
C TYR A 105 -6.85 10.56 30.07
N SER A 106 -6.38 10.61 31.31
CA SER A 106 -5.52 9.58 31.87
C SER A 106 -6.01 9.04 33.20
N TYR A 107 -5.39 7.93 33.64
CA TYR A 107 -5.58 7.45 35.00
C TYR A 107 -5.35 8.57 36.04
N TRP A 108 -4.34 9.39 35.82
CA TRP A 108 -3.93 10.46 36.74
C TRP A 108 -4.82 11.69 36.68
N SER A 109 -5.26 12.13 35.52
CA SER A 109 -6.14 13.28 35.35
C SER A 109 -7.60 12.99 35.71
N THR A 110 -8.04 11.73 35.70
CA THR A 110 -9.40 11.32 36.06
C THR A 110 -9.55 10.90 37.53
N GLY A 111 -8.56 11.16 38.38
CA GLY A 111 -8.62 10.85 39.80
C GLY A 111 -8.45 9.36 40.13
N GLY A 112 -7.80 8.59 39.27
CA GLY A 112 -7.47 7.18 39.55
C GLY A 112 -8.54 6.19 39.14
N SER A 113 -9.24 6.43 38.02
CA SER A 113 -10.28 5.52 37.51
C SER A 113 -9.78 4.08 37.37
N PRO A 114 -10.44 3.09 38.04
CA PRO A 114 -10.00 1.68 38.00
C PRO A 114 -9.96 1.09 36.59
N THR A 115 -10.74 1.61 35.64
CA THR A 115 -10.80 1.14 34.25
C THR A 115 -9.61 1.61 33.42
N MET A 116 -8.85 2.58 33.92
CA MET A 116 -7.72 3.18 33.22
C MET A 116 -6.36 2.70 33.75
N LYS A 117 -6.33 1.64 34.53
CA LYS A 117 -5.09 1.00 34.99
C LYS A 117 -5.08 -0.49 34.73
N SER A 118 -3.88 -1.07 34.63
CA SER A 118 -3.67 -2.51 34.53
C SER A 118 -4.13 -3.25 35.79
N LYS A 119 -4.45 -4.54 35.67
CA LYS A 119 -4.89 -5.39 36.82
C LYS A 119 -3.84 -5.47 37.90
N ASP A 120 -2.56 -5.45 37.55
CA ASP A 120 -1.44 -5.49 38.49
C ASP A 120 -1.07 -4.10 39.05
N GLY A 121 -1.71 -3.03 38.56
CA GLY A 121 -1.51 -1.67 39.00
C GLY A 121 -0.19 -1.06 38.58
N LYS A 122 0.54 -1.66 37.62
CA LYS A 122 1.83 -1.17 37.17
C LYS A 122 1.75 -0.24 35.97
N ALA A 123 0.70 -0.32 35.15
CA ALA A 123 0.50 0.52 34.00
C ALA A 123 -0.81 1.32 34.08
N GLY A 124 -0.79 2.54 33.54
CA GLY A 124 -1.97 3.39 33.37
C GLY A 124 -2.10 3.82 31.91
N PHE A 125 -3.32 4.22 31.51
CA PHE A 125 -3.61 4.68 30.15
C PHE A 125 -3.71 6.21 30.08
N ILE A 126 -3.27 6.76 28.95
CA ILE A 126 -3.62 8.10 28.49
C ILE A 126 -4.36 7.91 27.17
N LEU A 127 -5.64 8.30 27.15
CA LEU A 127 -6.47 8.31 25.96
C LEU A 127 -6.25 9.66 25.26
N VAL A 128 -5.97 9.62 23.97
CA VAL A 128 -5.66 10.79 23.15
C VAL A 128 -6.75 10.96 22.11
N TYR A 129 -7.38 12.13 22.08
CA TYR A 129 -8.46 12.48 21.17
C TYR A 129 -8.01 13.58 20.21
N SER A 130 -8.69 13.66 19.08
CA SER A 130 -8.42 14.59 17.99
C SER A 130 -9.73 15.15 17.46
N ASP A 131 -9.70 16.36 16.90
CA ASP A 131 -10.83 16.95 16.17
C ASP A 131 -10.86 16.55 14.68
N LEU A 132 -10.00 15.60 14.27
CA LEU A 132 -9.98 15.06 12.91
C LEU A 132 -11.25 14.26 12.66
N ASP A 133 -11.68 14.20 11.40
CA ASP A 133 -12.80 13.33 11.00
C ASP A 133 -12.45 11.87 11.34
N ALA A 134 -13.36 11.18 12.02
CA ALA A 134 -13.19 9.79 12.43
C ALA A 134 -13.03 8.81 11.26
N PHE A 135 -13.36 9.24 10.05
CA PHE A 135 -13.23 8.46 8.81
C PHE A 135 -12.05 8.93 7.93
N ASP A 136 -11.34 9.98 8.30
CA ASP A 136 -10.08 10.40 7.64
C ASP A 136 -8.90 9.57 8.16
N TRP A 137 -8.81 8.33 7.68
CA TRP A 137 -7.78 7.36 8.10
C TRP A 137 -6.35 7.82 7.81
N ASP A 138 -6.15 8.66 6.80
CA ASP A 138 -4.83 9.21 6.45
C ASP A 138 -4.40 10.26 7.47
N ALA A 139 -5.29 11.18 7.84
CA ALA A 139 -5.01 12.17 8.87
C ALA A 139 -4.83 11.53 10.26
N LEU A 140 -5.72 10.56 10.61
CA LEU A 140 -5.61 9.80 11.86
C LEU A 140 -4.32 8.99 11.92
N GLY A 141 -3.95 8.32 10.82
CA GLY A 141 -2.70 7.56 10.71
C GLY A 141 -1.47 8.44 10.83
N SER A 142 -1.48 9.62 10.20
CA SER A 142 -0.38 10.59 10.29
C SER A 142 -0.20 11.14 11.70
N LEU A 143 -1.30 11.44 12.40
CA LEU A 143 -1.26 11.83 13.80
C LEU A 143 -0.77 10.68 14.69
N GLY A 144 -1.28 9.46 14.48
CA GLY A 144 -0.84 8.27 15.19
C GLY A 144 0.66 8.00 15.02
N ALA A 145 1.19 8.17 13.80
CA ALA A 145 2.62 8.05 13.51
C ALA A 145 3.47 9.06 14.29
N SER A 146 3.08 10.34 14.26
CA SER A 146 3.82 11.40 14.97
C SER A 146 3.81 11.20 16.47
N LEU A 147 2.67 10.79 17.03
CA LEU A 147 2.56 10.46 18.45
C LEU A 147 3.40 9.24 18.84
N GLN A 148 3.44 8.22 17.97
CA GLN A 148 4.28 7.04 18.20
C GLN A 148 5.76 7.40 18.12
N GLU A 149 6.18 8.16 17.12
CA GLU A 149 7.59 8.55 16.95
C GLU A 149 8.11 9.40 18.12
N GLU A 150 7.28 10.30 18.66
CA GLU A 150 7.69 11.21 19.72
C GLU A 150 7.63 10.57 21.12
N PHE A 151 6.63 9.70 21.38
CA PHE A 151 6.32 9.25 22.74
C PHE A 151 6.58 7.77 23.00
N ASP A 152 6.61 6.88 21.96
CA ASP A 152 6.85 5.46 22.19
C ASP A 152 8.30 5.21 22.65
N GLY A 153 8.46 4.49 23.74
CA GLY A 153 9.77 4.11 24.26
C GLY A 153 9.99 4.46 25.72
N LYS A 154 11.26 4.49 26.13
CA LYS A 154 11.65 4.75 27.52
C LYS A 154 11.69 6.25 27.82
N TYR A 155 10.96 6.64 28.86
CA TYR A 155 10.91 8.02 29.35
C TYR A 155 11.14 8.05 30.85
N LYS A 156 12.29 8.56 31.29
CA LYS A 156 12.68 8.59 32.71
C LYS A 156 12.54 7.20 33.38
N ASN A 157 11.58 7.07 34.30
CA ASN A 157 11.30 5.88 35.12
C ASN A 157 10.12 5.04 34.58
N VAL A 158 9.62 5.34 33.38
CA VAL A 158 8.50 4.63 32.75
C VAL A 158 8.86 4.21 31.33
N HIS A 159 8.12 3.26 30.79
CA HIS A 159 8.11 2.94 29.37
C HIS A 159 6.71 3.25 28.80
N ILE A 160 6.67 3.92 27.65
CA ILE A 160 5.44 4.27 26.96
C ILE A 160 5.29 3.34 25.77
N TYR A 161 4.11 2.77 25.61
CA TYR A 161 3.72 2.01 24.42
C TYR A 161 2.55 2.74 23.75
N ALA A 162 2.77 3.18 22.53
CA ALA A 162 1.73 3.81 21.73
C ALA A 162 0.90 2.78 20.97
N SER A 163 -0.43 2.91 21.02
CA SER A 163 -1.41 2.09 20.32
C SER A 163 -2.64 2.93 19.97
N GLY A 164 -3.71 2.32 19.47
CA GLY A 164 -4.95 2.98 19.09
C GLY A 164 -5.13 3.08 17.58
N ALA A 165 -6.31 3.57 17.15
CA ALA A 165 -6.73 3.51 15.75
C ALA A 165 -5.72 4.17 14.79
N GLY A 166 -5.25 5.37 15.09
CA GLY A 166 -4.27 6.07 14.26
C GLY A 166 -2.92 5.35 14.19
N VAL A 167 -2.40 4.90 15.33
CA VAL A 167 -1.11 4.17 15.40
C VAL A 167 -1.20 2.86 14.62
N ILE A 168 -2.30 2.12 14.77
CA ILE A 168 -2.53 0.84 14.07
C ILE A 168 -2.63 1.07 12.56
N THR A 169 -3.38 2.09 12.13
CA THR A 169 -3.51 2.44 10.70
C THR A 169 -2.15 2.73 10.07
N TYR A 170 -1.35 3.55 10.72
CA TYR A 170 0.01 3.82 10.26
C TYR A 170 0.87 2.55 10.20
N ALA A 171 0.86 1.76 11.28
CA ALA A 171 1.65 0.53 11.37
C ALA A 171 1.28 -0.48 10.27
N ILE A 172 -0.02 -0.64 9.97
CA ILE A 172 -0.51 -1.52 8.90
C ILE A 172 -0.01 -1.02 7.55
N ASN A 173 -0.22 0.27 7.23
CA ASN A 173 0.17 0.83 5.93
C ASN A 173 1.69 0.75 5.71
N HIS A 174 2.48 1.11 6.72
CA HIS A 174 3.93 1.01 6.66
C HIS A 174 4.42 -0.44 6.53
N LYS A 175 3.74 -1.38 7.21
CA LYS A 175 4.05 -2.81 7.09
C LYS A 175 3.74 -3.34 5.70
N ILE A 176 2.60 -2.96 5.12
CA ILE A 176 2.22 -3.35 3.75
C ILE A 176 3.26 -2.85 2.75
N GLU A 177 3.65 -1.59 2.84
CA GLU A 177 4.67 -1.00 1.96
C GLU A 177 6.01 -1.74 2.05
N LYS A 178 6.49 -1.98 3.27
CA LYS A 178 7.73 -2.74 3.51
C LYS A 178 7.68 -4.16 2.96
N ASP A 179 6.59 -4.87 3.23
CA ASP A 179 6.44 -6.26 2.81
C ASP A 179 6.33 -6.35 1.28
N LEU A 180 5.69 -5.37 0.63
CA LEU A 180 5.62 -5.27 -0.82
C LEU A 180 7.03 -5.09 -1.42
N ILE A 181 7.77 -4.10 -0.94
CA ILE A 181 9.15 -3.85 -1.40
C ILE A 181 10.04 -5.09 -1.20
N LEU A 182 9.93 -5.76 -0.06
CA LEU A 182 10.69 -6.98 0.22
C LEU A 182 10.30 -8.11 -0.73
N ALA A 183 9.01 -8.35 -0.92
CA ALA A 183 8.51 -9.40 -1.81
C ALA A 183 8.98 -9.19 -3.25
N GLU A 184 8.88 -7.96 -3.77
CA GLU A 184 9.33 -7.63 -5.12
C GLU A 184 10.85 -7.69 -5.26
N SER A 185 11.60 -7.26 -4.24
CA SER A 185 13.06 -7.34 -4.22
C SER A 185 13.59 -8.77 -4.31
N ILE A 186 12.81 -9.75 -3.87
CA ILE A 186 13.13 -11.18 -3.98
C ILE A 186 12.53 -11.76 -5.27
N ALA A 187 11.26 -11.48 -5.55
CA ALA A 187 10.54 -12.08 -6.66
C ALA A 187 11.13 -11.70 -8.03
N ILE A 188 11.48 -10.42 -8.22
CA ILE A 188 11.99 -9.94 -9.51
C ILE A 188 13.34 -10.62 -9.89
N PRO A 189 14.39 -10.62 -9.01
CA PRO A 189 15.63 -11.30 -9.35
C PRO A 189 15.48 -12.82 -9.49
N LEU A 190 14.67 -13.46 -8.64
CA LEU A 190 14.43 -14.90 -8.73
C LEU A 190 13.73 -15.27 -10.04
N THR A 191 12.71 -14.53 -10.42
CA THR A 191 12.00 -14.70 -11.69
C THR A 191 12.95 -14.49 -12.86
N PHE A 192 13.79 -13.45 -12.84
CA PHE A 192 14.77 -13.23 -13.87
C PHE A 192 15.75 -14.41 -14.03
N LEU A 193 16.27 -14.93 -12.92
CA LEU A 193 17.16 -16.09 -12.94
C LEU A 193 16.47 -17.34 -13.51
N LEU A 194 15.22 -17.60 -13.11
CA LEU A 194 14.43 -18.70 -13.67
C LEU A 194 14.20 -18.53 -15.17
N LEU A 195 13.88 -17.31 -15.63
CA LEU A 195 13.71 -17.03 -17.05
C LEU A 195 15.02 -17.20 -17.83
N VAL A 196 16.16 -16.82 -17.26
CA VAL A 196 17.49 -17.05 -17.88
C VAL A 196 17.75 -18.56 -18.01
N PHE A 197 17.42 -19.33 -16.99
CA PHE A 197 17.56 -20.78 -17.05
C PHE A 197 16.65 -21.42 -18.13
N VAL A 198 15.39 -20.97 -18.23
CA VAL A 198 14.42 -21.50 -19.20
C VAL A 198 14.77 -21.08 -20.64
N PHE A 199 15.13 -19.83 -20.86
CA PHE A 199 15.36 -19.32 -22.20
C PHE A 199 16.81 -19.49 -22.71
N GLY A 200 17.76 -19.66 -21.78
CA GLY A 200 19.17 -19.78 -22.13
C GLY A 200 19.80 -18.49 -22.73
N ALA A 201 19.09 -17.35 -22.64
CA ALA A 201 19.54 -16.09 -23.21
C ALA A 201 19.03 -14.90 -22.39
N LEU A 202 19.94 -13.99 -22.01
CA LEU A 202 19.64 -12.82 -21.18
C LEU A 202 18.57 -11.89 -21.77
N VAL A 203 18.66 -11.59 -23.06
CA VAL A 203 17.72 -10.68 -23.74
C VAL A 203 16.31 -11.30 -23.81
N ALA A 204 16.21 -12.59 -24.13
CA ALA A 204 14.92 -13.29 -24.17
C ALA A 204 14.26 -13.35 -22.79
N SER A 205 15.06 -13.48 -21.73
CA SER A 205 14.61 -13.51 -20.34
C SER A 205 14.19 -12.14 -19.81
N ALA A 206 14.89 -11.07 -20.23
CA ALA A 206 14.56 -9.72 -19.84
C ALA A 206 13.24 -9.23 -20.44
N THR A 207 12.85 -9.71 -21.63
CA THR A 207 11.65 -9.25 -22.33
C THR A 207 10.36 -9.46 -21.54
N PRO A 208 10.04 -10.67 -21.01
CA PRO A 208 8.86 -10.89 -20.19
C PRO A 208 8.83 -10.03 -18.93
N LEU A 209 9.99 -9.87 -18.28
CA LEU A 209 10.10 -9.05 -17.07
C LEU A 209 9.83 -7.58 -17.38
N PHE A 210 10.37 -7.08 -18.50
CA PHE A 210 10.13 -5.70 -18.93
C PHE A 210 8.65 -5.45 -19.26
N VAL A 211 7.96 -6.41 -19.86
CA VAL A 211 6.52 -6.35 -20.11
C VAL A 211 5.74 -6.33 -18.80
N GLY A 212 6.10 -7.18 -17.82
CA GLY A 212 5.49 -7.19 -16.50
C GLY A 212 5.64 -5.85 -15.77
N VAL A 213 6.84 -5.26 -15.75
CA VAL A 213 7.07 -3.94 -15.17
C VAL A 213 6.25 -2.86 -15.89
N THR A 214 6.16 -2.91 -17.23
CA THR A 214 5.33 -1.98 -18.01
C THR A 214 3.85 -2.12 -17.67
N ALA A 215 3.36 -3.35 -17.45
CA ALA A 215 1.98 -3.60 -17.03
C ALA A 215 1.70 -2.96 -15.67
N ILE A 216 2.61 -3.09 -14.69
CA ILE A 216 2.49 -2.45 -13.37
C ILE A 216 2.43 -0.92 -13.53
N LEU A 217 3.36 -0.31 -14.26
CA LEU A 217 3.39 1.13 -14.46
C LEU A 217 2.13 1.66 -15.17
N GLY A 218 1.64 0.91 -16.16
CA GLY A 218 0.38 1.21 -16.84
C GLY A 218 -0.84 1.11 -15.90
N SER A 219 -0.84 0.14 -15.01
CA SER A 219 -1.90 -0.03 -14.01
C SER A 219 -1.89 1.11 -12.99
N PHE A 220 -0.73 1.56 -12.52
CA PHE A 220 -0.62 2.74 -11.66
C PHE A 220 -1.13 4.02 -12.34
N PHE A 221 -0.86 4.17 -13.63
CA PHE A 221 -1.43 5.28 -14.40
C PHE A 221 -2.96 5.24 -14.45
N ILE A 222 -3.55 4.06 -14.69
CA ILE A 222 -5.01 3.88 -14.69
C ILE A 222 -5.59 4.16 -13.30
N ILE A 223 -4.95 3.64 -12.24
CA ILE A 223 -5.35 3.93 -10.84
C ILE A 223 -5.31 5.43 -10.57
N TYR A 224 -4.24 6.14 -10.97
CA TYR A 224 -4.20 7.58 -10.82
C TYR A 224 -5.40 8.26 -11.47
N LEU A 225 -5.77 7.86 -12.69
CA LEU A 225 -6.97 8.40 -13.33
C LEU A 225 -8.25 8.07 -12.56
N LEU A 226 -8.36 6.87 -12.00
CA LEU A 226 -9.52 6.48 -11.18
C LEU A 226 -9.61 7.29 -9.89
N THR A 227 -8.47 7.61 -9.25
CA THR A 227 -8.47 8.44 -8.02
C THR A 227 -8.93 9.88 -8.25
N LEU A 228 -9.06 10.33 -9.51
CA LEU A 228 -9.66 11.63 -9.82
C LEU A 228 -11.20 11.64 -9.69
N PHE A 229 -11.84 10.47 -9.70
CA PHE A 229 -13.29 10.31 -9.74
C PHE A 229 -13.84 9.47 -8.58
N THR A 230 -13.02 8.65 -7.93
CA THR A 230 -13.42 7.75 -6.84
C THR A 230 -12.27 7.49 -5.88
N ASN A 231 -12.60 7.10 -4.66
CA ASN A 231 -11.60 6.64 -3.70
C ASN A 231 -11.14 5.23 -4.09
N VAL A 232 -9.83 5.04 -4.10
CA VAL A 232 -9.19 3.75 -4.38
C VAL A 232 -8.34 3.36 -3.19
N SER A 233 -8.58 2.17 -2.66
CA SER A 233 -7.87 1.66 -1.49
C SER A 233 -6.40 1.36 -1.80
N VAL A 234 -5.51 1.60 -0.83
CA VAL A 234 -4.09 1.23 -0.87
C VAL A 234 -3.86 -0.27 -1.14
N PHE A 235 -4.81 -1.14 -0.79
CA PHE A 235 -4.74 -2.58 -1.09
C PHE A 235 -4.73 -2.90 -2.60
N ALA A 236 -5.19 -1.97 -3.44
CA ALA A 236 -5.08 -2.13 -4.89
C ALA A 236 -3.62 -2.28 -5.35
N LEU A 237 -2.65 -1.71 -4.62
CA LEU A 237 -1.22 -1.85 -4.91
C LEU A 237 -0.79 -3.32 -4.92
N ASN A 238 -1.19 -4.09 -3.91
CA ASN A 238 -0.82 -5.51 -3.79
C ASN A 238 -1.37 -6.34 -4.97
N LEU A 239 -2.58 -6.03 -5.40
CA LEU A 239 -3.20 -6.71 -6.56
C LEU A 239 -2.50 -6.33 -7.86
N ILE A 240 -2.17 -5.05 -8.04
CA ILE A 240 -1.51 -4.56 -9.26
C ILE A 240 -0.11 -5.15 -9.39
N THR A 241 0.68 -5.11 -8.33
CA THR A 241 2.06 -5.60 -8.39
C THR A 241 2.10 -7.11 -8.54
N GLY A 242 1.35 -7.85 -7.71
CA GLY A 242 1.32 -9.32 -7.76
C GLY A 242 0.73 -9.87 -9.06
N LEU A 243 -0.50 -9.46 -9.39
CA LEU A 243 -1.18 -9.94 -10.61
C LEU A 243 -0.60 -9.33 -11.87
N GLY A 244 -0.24 -8.03 -11.85
CA GLY A 244 0.32 -7.34 -13.01
C GLY A 244 1.65 -7.93 -13.44
N LEU A 245 2.53 -8.24 -12.48
CA LEU A 245 3.80 -8.90 -12.77
C LEU A 245 3.58 -10.32 -13.29
N GLY A 246 2.78 -11.12 -12.58
CA GLY A 246 2.50 -12.52 -12.94
C GLY A 246 1.87 -12.65 -14.33
N LEU A 247 0.73 -12.02 -14.54
CA LEU A 247 0.03 -12.08 -15.84
C LEU A 247 0.84 -11.42 -16.96
N GLY A 248 1.55 -10.31 -16.67
CA GLY A 248 2.41 -9.66 -17.64
C GLY A 248 3.52 -10.58 -18.13
N ILE A 249 4.17 -11.29 -17.23
CA ILE A 249 5.21 -12.28 -17.56
C ILE A 249 4.60 -13.47 -18.33
N ASP A 250 3.50 -14.05 -17.88
CA ASP A 250 2.88 -15.20 -18.50
C ASP A 250 2.45 -14.92 -19.95
N TYR A 251 1.83 -13.76 -20.19
CA TYR A 251 1.46 -13.36 -21.54
C TYR A 251 2.68 -13.06 -22.43
N ALA A 252 3.70 -12.45 -21.86
CA ALA A 252 4.95 -12.21 -22.59
C ALA A 252 5.68 -13.52 -22.91
N LEU A 253 5.66 -14.50 -21.99
CA LEU A 253 6.20 -15.86 -22.23
C LEU A 253 5.53 -16.53 -23.44
N LEU A 254 4.20 -16.46 -23.52
CA LEU A 254 3.45 -17.01 -24.65
C LEU A 254 3.89 -16.38 -25.97
N MET A 255 4.06 -15.05 -25.98
CA MET A 255 4.52 -14.32 -27.18
C MET A 255 5.97 -14.66 -27.56
N VAL A 256 6.88 -14.67 -26.57
CA VAL A 256 8.31 -14.96 -26.82
C VAL A 256 8.51 -16.40 -27.28
N ASN A 257 7.81 -17.37 -26.67
CA ASN A 257 7.90 -18.77 -27.09
C ASN A 257 7.39 -18.94 -28.52
N ARG A 258 6.25 -18.35 -28.88
CA ARG A 258 5.73 -18.42 -30.25
C ARG A 258 6.66 -17.78 -31.26
N PHE A 259 7.25 -16.64 -30.94
CA PHE A 259 8.23 -15.97 -31.80
C PHE A 259 9.48 -16.86 -32.03
N ARG A 260 10.00 -17.48 -30.96
CA ARG A 260 11.16 -18.41 -31.08
C ARG A 260 10.84 -19.65 -31.88
N GLU A 261 9.63 -20.20 -31.73
CA GLU A 261 9.15 -21.34 -32.54
C GLU A 261 9.15 -21.00 -34.03
N GLU A 262 8.63 -19.85 -34.41
CA GLU A 262 8.62 -19.42 -35.83
C GLU A 262 10.04 -19.24 -36.40
N LEU A 263 10.94 -18.63 -35.59
CA LEU A 263 12.35 -18.53 -35.99
C LEU A 263 13.01 -19.90 -36.15
N HIS A 264 12.73 -20.85 -35.25
CA HIS A 264 13.28 -22.18 -35.32
C HIS A 264 12.76 -22.99 -36.55
N ASN A 265 11.54 -22.69 -36.98
CA ASN A 265 10.95 -23.24 -38.19
C ASN A 265 11.52 -22.62 -39.49
N GLY A 266 12.46 -21.69 -39.38
CA GLY A 266 13.19 -21.11 -40.52
C GLY A 266 12.52 -19.86 -41.13
N HIS A 267 11.48 -19.31 -40.48
CA HIS A 267 10.88 -18.07 -40.95
C HIS A 267 11.77 -16.84 -40.67
N SER A 268 11.65 -15.80 -41.49
CA SER A 268 12.34 -14.55 -41.24
C SER A 268 11.84 -13.88 -39.94
N VAL A 269 12.63 -12.94 -39.41
CA VAL A 269 12.25 -12.16 -38.22
C VAL A 269 10.92 -11.43 -38.44
N GLU A 270 10.73 -10.85 -39.62
CA GLU A 270 9.53 -10.12 -40.01
C GLU A 270 8.29 -11.03 -40.04
N GLU A 271 8.40 -12.19 -40.66
CA GLU A 271 7.33 -13.20 -40.73
C GLU A 271 7.01 -13.74 -39.33
N SER A 272 8.03 -14.04 -38.53
CA SER A 272 7.87 -14.52 -37.16
C SER A 272 7.12 -13.53 -36.28
N VAL A 273 7.41 -12.23 -36.39
CA VAL A 273 6.66 -11.18 -35.67
C VAL A 273 5.20 -11.15 -36.12
N VAL A 274 4.94 -11.15 -37.42
CA VAL A 274 3.57 -11.09 -37.96
C VAL A 274 2.75 -12.30 -37.50
N THR A 275 3.32 -13.49 -37.59
CA THR A 275 2.65 -14.75 -37.18
C THR A 275 2.42 -14.78 -35.68
N THR A 276 3.41 -14.36 -34.88
CA THR A 276 3.27 -14.29 -33.42
C THR A 276 2.14 -13.35 -33.00
N VAL A 277 2.08 -12.15 -33.56
CA VAL A 277 0.99 -11.18 -33.28
C VAL A 277 -0.37 -11.72 -33.74
N ALA A 278 -0.41 -12.41 -34.89
CA ALA A 278 -1.66 -12.95 -35.44
C ALA A 278 -2.20 -14.16 -34.67
N THR A 279 -1.33 -14.92 -33.99
CA THR A 279 -1.68 -16.13 -33.24
C THR A 279 -1.65 -15.89 -31.72
N ALA A 280 -0.47 -15.90 -31.11
CA ALA A 280 -0.31 -15.70 -29.67
C ALA A 280 -0.86 -14.35 -29.22
N GLY A 281 -0.61 -13.27 -29.98
CA GLY A 281 -1.16 -11.95 -29.67
C GLY A 281 -2.68 -11.89 -29.67
N LYS A 282 -3.31 -12.62 -30.59
CA LYS A 282 -4.78 -12.78 -30.59
C LYS A 282 -5.26 -13.50 -29.32
N THR A 283 -4.58 -14.57 -28.91
CA THR A 283 -4.92 -15.32 -27.69
C THR A 283 -4.79 -14.43 -26.45
N VAL A 284 -3.68 -13.72 -26.31
CA VAL A 284 -3.42 -12.78 -25.20
C VAL A 284 -4.52 -11.71 -25.12
N PHE A 285 -4.88 -11.14 -26.26
CA PHE A 285 -5.92 -10.10 -26.31
C PHE A 285 -7.27 -10.61 -25.81
N TYR A 286 -7.72 -11.78 -26.31
CA TYR A 286 -9.01 -12.34 -25.88
C TYR A 286 -8.97 -12.84 -24.43
N SER A 287 -7.84 -13.43 -23.99
CA SER A 287 -7.67 -13.83 -22.60
C SER A 287 -7.72 -12.62 -21.65
N GLY A 288 -7.01 -11.56 -22.00
CA GLY A 288 -7.09 -10.31 -21.22
C GLY A 288 -8.50 -9.73 -21.17
N LEU A 289 -9.23 -9.76 -22.29
CA LEU A 289 -10.61 -9.26 -22.34
C LEU A 289 -11.59 -10.10 -21.49
N THR A 290 -11.32 -11.38 -21.29
CA THR A 290 -12.19 -12.24 -20.45
C THR A 290 -11.91 -12.10 -18.95
N VAL A 291 -10.76 -11.59 -18.56
CA VAL A 291 -10.42 -11.30 -17.16
C VAL A 291 -10.93 -9.93 -16.72
N PHE A 292 -11.13 -9.01 -17.68
CA PHE A 292 -11.67 -7.66 -17.46
C PHE A 292 -13.22 -7.68 -17.37
#